data_b6df2de36774d49956c5fc25f732649a
#
_entry.id   b6df2de36774d49956c5fc25f732649a
#
_cell.length_a   1.000
_cell.length_b   1.000
_cell.length_c   1.000
_cell.angle_alpha   90.00
_cell.angle_beta   90.00
_cell.angle_gamma   90.00
#
_symmetry.space_group_name_H-M   'P 1'
#
loop_
_entity.id
_entity.type
_entity.pdbx_description
1 polymer ?
#
loop_
_entity_poly.entity_id
_entity_poly.type
_entity_poly.pdbx_seq_one_letter_code
_entity_poly.pdbx_strand_id
1 'polypeptide(L)'
;MPRAFWTRFAREHWDREPTVFPGLFPTHFPSPAEIFEALVDVGVRYRQGEAMLPVRFYVENEATAEGPPEVFAAVSLARYLPTAEDGSVDGYERRMEHQLQGRRFGLVLSNTQSHHWSHWLQMRTFLSGFHGALGVPLGGADSALFLGNYRHTPFGIHKDDLHVFYFVIQGRRRMSFWPLEKLASRPEVAPHADEGLKDRPHGVTLRDAEDARQVMAQARFLEAGAGDFMYWPASYWHRSEPSKGLTIAASLGVNFRAPMFLDRAPEQPWPGSLRHAELPRRGGWALPAPVSAALGKQGRGKGLRATKDALTEGWVRFLTNGALDGPPPEARALAPLALEDKVVASPSRPIVTVPLSEGQVLVAANGYSRTLRAAPAARRRIEAMVDTLNAGRPRDVGTLEEDFFRRLPPRAFPRAGVRALLDDLARWRAVWRHVSSRKR
;
A
#
# COMPACT_ATOMS: atom_id res chain seq x y z
N MET A 1 -11.96 7.94 -8.19
CA MET A 1 -12.10 7.85 -9.64
C MET A 1 -13.41 7.16 -10.00
N PRO A 2 -14.23 7.71 -10.96
CA PRO A 2 -15.48 7.09 -11.42
C PRO A 2 -15.22 5.76 -12.14
N ARG A 3 -16.19 4.86 -12.12
CA ARG A 3 -16.11 3.56 -12.84
C ARG A 3 -15.83 3.73 -14.33
N ALA A 4 -16.43 4.76 -14.96
CA ALA A 4 -16.22 5.06 -16.37
C ALA A 4 -14.75 5.39 -16.70
N PHE A 5 -14.04 6.08 -15.80
CA PHE A 5 -12.60 6.32 -15.95
C PHE A 5 -11.83 5.00 -16.01
N TRP A 6 -12.07 4.09 -15.07
CA TRP A 6 -11.35 2.81 -15.00
C TRP A 6 -11.65 1.90 -16.21
N THR A 7 -12.90 1.89 -16.68
CA THR A 7 -13.25 1.15 -17.89
C THR A 7 -12.50 1.67 -19.12
N ARG A 8 -12.41 3.00 -19.27
CA ARG A 8 -11.66 3.64 -20.36
C ARG A 8 -10.15 3.39 -20.18
N PHE A 9 -9.63 3.57 -18.97
CA PHE A 9 -8.22 3.34 -18.65
C PHE A 9 -7.78 1.91 -19.00
N ALA A 10 -8.58 0.90 -18.61
CA ALA A 10 -8.30 -0.50 -18.94
C ALA A 10 -8.24 -0.77 -20.44
N ARG A 11 -9.08 -0.10 -21.22
CA ARG A 11 -9.15 -0.27 -22.68
C ARG A 11 -8.06 0.49 -23.42
N GLU A 12 -7.72 1.72 -22.99
CA GLU A 12 -6.94 2.68 -23.77
C GLU A 12 -5.51 2.88 -23.29
N HIS A 13 -5.24 2.65 -21.98
CA HIS A 13 -3.96 2.99 -21.36
C HIS A 13 -3.25 1.83 -20.68
N TRP A 14 -4.03 0.85 -20.17
CA TRP A 14 -3.46 -0.25 -19.41
C TRP A 14 -2.45 -1.06 -20.23
N ASP A 15 -1.24 -1.25 -19.69
CA ASP A 15 -0.11 -2.00 -20.27
C ASP A 15 0.28 -1.54 -21.70
N ARG A 16 0.10 -0.24 -21.98
CA ARG A 16 0.43 0.31 -23.30
C ARG A 16 1.63 1.24 -23.23
N GLU A 17 1.41 2.50 -22.87
CA GLU A 17 2.47 3.51 -22.90
C GLU A 17 2.35 4.50 -21.73
N PRO A 18 3.47 5.15 -21.36
CA PRO A 18 3.46 6.21 -20.36
C PRO A 18 2.50 7.35 -20.76
N THR A 19 1.65 7.77 -19.83
CA THR A 19 0.60 8.76 -20.07
C THR A 19 0.45 9.68 -18.87
N VAL A 20 0.16 10.98 -19.12
CA VAL A 20 -0.22 11.95 -18.09
C VAL A 20 -1.74 12.11 -18.07
N PHE A 21 -2.30 12.21 -16.89
CA PHE A 21 -3.71 12.49 -16.63
C PHE A 21 -3.83 13.84 -15.92
N PRO A 22 -4.01 14.95 -16.65
CA PRO A 22 -4.06 16.28 -16.06
C PRO A 22 -5.33 16.49 -15.23
N GLY A 23 -5.17 17.11 -14.05
CA GLY A 23 -6.29 17.49 -13.17
C GLY A 23 -7.14 16.33 -12.66
N LEU A 24 -6.70 15.08 -12.86
CA LEU A 24 -7.41 13.89 -12.39
C LEU A 24 -6.86 13.38 -11.05
N PHE A 25 -6.21 14.25 -10.31
CA PHE A 25 -5.76 13.91 -8.97
C PHE A 25 -6.97 13.61 -8.09
N PRO A 26 -6.98 12.46 -7.40
CA PRO A 26 -8.07 12.15 -6.49
C PRO A 26 -8.18 13.23 -5.41
N THR A 27 -9.36 13.81 -5.26
CA THR A 27 -9.65 14.87 -4.27
C THR A 27 -9.38 14.46 -2.80
N HIS A 28 -9.04 13.20 -2.60
CA HIS A 28 -8.78 12.59 -1.28
C HIS A 28 -7.30 12.26 -1.06
N PHE A 29 -6.40 12.65 -1.95
CA PHE A 29 -4.97 12.45 -1.74
C PHE A 29 -4.45 13.40 -0.65
N PRO A 30 -3.38 13.01 0.10
CA PRO A 30 -2.89 13.84 1.17
C PRO A 30 -2.42 15.18 0.65
N SER A 31 -2.77 16.22 1.38
CA SER A 31 -2.19 17.54 1.23
C SER A 31 -0.69 17.52 1.62
N PRO A 32 0.11 18.49 1.16
CA PRO A 32 1.50 18.63 1.64
C PRO A 32 1.61 18.66 3.18
N ALA A 33 0.62 19.25 3.88
CA ALA A 33 0.59 19.28 5.34
C ALA A 33 0.41 17.89 5.96
N GLU A 34 -0.53 17.08 5.47
CA GLU A 34 -0.74 15.71 5.94
C GLU A 34 0.49 14.82 5.66
N ILE A 35 1.18 15.04 4.53
CA ILE A 35 2.43 14.35 4.24
C ILE A 35 3.53 14.76 5.20
N PHE A 36 3.64 16.07 5.50
CA PHE A 36 4.61 16.56 6.47
C PHE A 36 4.38 15.93 7.85
N GLU A 37 3.14 15.90 8.34
CA GLU A 37 2.78 15.24 9.60
C GLU A 37 3.19 13.76 9.59
N ALA A 38 2.88 13.03 8.51
CA ALA A 38 3.26 11.62 8.38
C ALA A 38 4.78 11.41 8.39
N LEU A 39 5.54 12.30 7.77
CA LEU A 39 7.00 12.24 7.77
C LEU A 39 7.60 12.61 9.14
N VAL A 40 6.98 13.54 9.87
CA VAL A 40 7.36 13.85 11.26
C VAL A 40 7.15 12.64 12.15
N ASP A 41 6.00 11.96 12.06
CA ASP A 41 5.72 10.74 12.82
C ASP A 41 6.74 9.64 12.53
N VAL A 42 7.07 9.42 11.25
CA VAL A 42 8.13 8.49 10.84
C VAL A 42 9.48 8.90 11.43
N GLY A 43 9.79 10.19 11.40
CA GLY A 43 11.02 10.74 11.98
C GLY A 43 11.12 10.52 13.48
N VAL A 44 10.02 10.68 14.22
CA VAL A 44 9.95 10.40 15.67
C VAL A 44 10.23 8.93 15.93
N ARG A 45 9.53 8.02 15.26
CA ARG A 45 9.69 6.57 15.39
C ARG A 45 11.12 6.14 15.05
N TYR A 46 11.70 6.69 14.00
CA TYR A 46 13.07 6.44 13.61
C TYR A 46 14.07 6.83 14.72
N ARG A 47 13.89 8.02 15.33
CA ARG A 47 14.75 8.51 16.43
C ARG A 47 14.57 7.69 17.71
N GLN A 48 13.42 7.05 17.90
CA GLN A 48 13.13 6.12 18.99
C GLN A 48 13.74 4.73 18.76
N GLY A 49 14.42 4.51 17.64
CA GLY A 49 15.09 3.25 17.33
C GLY A 49 14.18 2.18 16.75
N GLU A 50 13.03 2.56 16.20
CA GLU A 50 12.21 1.61 15.47
C GLU A 50 13.00 1.06 14.27
N ALA A 51 13.36 -0.20 14.36
CA ALA A 51 14.08 -0.90 13.32
C ALA A 51 13.19 -1.07 12.07
N MET A 52 13.81 -1.03 10.87
CA MET A 52 13.16 -1.38 9.60
C MET A 52 12.19 -0.34 9.01
N LEU A 53 12.26 0.92 9.42
CA LEU A 53 11.57 1.97 8.66
C LEU A 53 12.27 2.14 7.30
N PRO A 54 11.58 1.93 6.17
CA PRO A 54 12.19 1.94 4.84
C PRO A 54 12.36 3.39 4.32
N VAL A 55 13.18 4.17 5.04
CA VAL A 55 13.48 5.56 4.74
C VAL A 55 14.87 5.64 4.12
N ARG A 56 14.98 6.35 3.01
CA ARG A 56 16.26 6.69 2.37
C ARG A 56 16.38 8.20 2.24
N PHE A 57 17.54 8.70 2.58
CA PHE A 57 17.90 10.10 2.37
C PHE A 57 19.21 10.17 1.60
N TYR A 58 19.28 11.01 0.60
CA TYR A 58 20.46 11.18 -0.22
C TYR A 58 20.68 12.65 -0.53
N VAL A 59 21.94 13.00 -0.74
CA VAL A 59 22.40 14.34 -1.12
C VAL A 59 23.16 14.22 -2.41
N GLU A 60 22.90 15.11 -3.36
CA GLU A 60 23.65 15.14 -4.62
C GLU A 60 25.08 15.61 -4.37
N ASN A 61 26.06 14.94 -4.99
CA ASN A 61 27.44 15.31 -4.95
C ASN A 61 27.69 16.53 -5.88
N GLU A 62 28.33 17.56 -5.36
CA GLU A 62 28.67 18.77 -6.14
C GLU A 62 29.83 18.55 -7.13
N ALA A 63 30.75 17.63 -6.81
CA ALA A 63 31.98 17.44 -7.59
C ALA A 63 31.74 16.88 -9.00
N THR A 64 30.65 16.19 -9.20
CA THR A 64 30.24 15.69 -10.53
C THR A 64 28.71 15.73 -10.61
N ALA A 65 28.19 16.63 -11.43
CA ALA A 65 26.74 16.65 -11.71
C ALA A 65 26.19 15.30 -12.26
N GLU A 66 27.07 14.37 -12.55
CA GLU A 66 26.84 13.05 -13.13
C GLU A 66 27.29 11.89 -12.20
N GLY A 67 27.90 12.19 -11.04
CA GLY A 67 28.34 11.18 -10.07
C GLY A 67 27.16 10.58 -9.29
N PRO A 68 27.32 9.37 -8.71
CA PRO A 68 26.30 8.78 -7.86
C PRO A 68 26.02 9.69 -6.66
N PRO A 69 24.75 9.83 -6.23
CA PRO A 69 24.43 10.62 -5.05
C PRO A 69 25.06 10.01 -3.80
N GLU A 70 25.47 10.89 -2.88
CA GLU A 70 25.92 10.46 -1.57
C GLU A 70 24.71 9.93 -0.78
N VAL A 71 24.80 8.69 -0.30
CA VAL A 71 23.76 8.07 0.52
C VAL A 71 24.23 8.03 1.97
N PHE A 72 23.47 8.65 2.88
CA PHE A 72 23.79 8.63 4.29
C PHE A 72 23.52 7.26 4.92
N ALA A 73 24.46 6.78 5.74
CA ALA A 73 24.24 5.63 6.59
C ALA A 73 23.12 5.90 7.63
N ALA A 74 22.43 4.85 8.06
CA ALA A 74 21.30 4.93 8.99
C ALA A 74 21.56 5.77 10.25
N VAL A 75 22.79 5.73 10.79
CA VAL A 75 23.16 6.47 12.02
C VAL A 75 23.07 7.99 11.86
N SER A 76 23.35 8.52 10.68
CA SER A 76 23.29 9.96 10.41
C SER A 76 21.94 10.43 9.87
N LEU A 77 21.07 9.50 9.44
CA LEU A 77 19.79 9.81 8.81
C LEU A 77 18.85 10.59 9.74
N ALA A 78 18.84 10.28 11.04
CA ALA A 78 17.91 10.86 12.02
C ALA A 78 17.87 12.40 12.02
N ARG A 79 19.02 13.06 11.80
CA ARG A 79 19.13 14.54 11.78
C ARG A 79 18.53 15.19 10.54
N TYR A 80 18.36 14.41 9.47
CA TYR A 80 17.82 14.91 8.19
C TYR A 80 16.33 14.65 8.03
N LEU A 81 15.73 13.82 8.91
CA LEU A 81 14.29 13.59 8.86
C LEU A 81 13.51 14.80 9.39
N PRO A 82 12.29 15.05 8.88
CA PRO A 82 11.43 16.11 9.38
C PRO A 82 11.20 16.05 10.88
N THR A 83 11.01 17.19 11.50
CA THR A 83 10.68 17.38 12.91
C THR A 83 9.48 18.31 13.05
N ALA A 84 8.82 18.29 14.20
CA ALA A 84 7.69 19.19 14.45
C ALA A 84 8.10 20.67 14.44
N GLU A 85 9.35 20.97 14.80
CA GLU A 85 9.92 22.32 14.81
C GLU A 85 10.04 22.92 13.41
N ASP A 86 10.11 22.10 12.36
CA ASP A 86 10.09 22.58 10.98
C ASP A 86 8.76 23.25 10.63
N GLY A 87 7.67 22.88 11.30
CA GLY A 87 6.32 23.46 11.20
C GLY A 87 5.61 23.19 9.87
N SER A 88 6.35 22.94 8.79
CA SER A 88 5.79 22.68 7.44
C SER A 88 6.84 22.05 6.52
N VAL A 89 6.42 21.62 5.33
CA VAL A 89 7.32 21.20 4.25
C VAL A 89 8.32 22.31 3.89
N ASP A 90 7.85 23.56 3.79
CA ASP A 90 8.72 24.70 3.45
C ASP A 90 9.71 25.01 4.57
N GLY A 91 9.32 24.83 5.84
CA GLY A 91 10.22 24.95 6.98
C GLY A 91 11.29 23.87 6.97
N TYR A 92 10.90 22.64 6.66
CA TYR A 92 11.83 21.52 6.47
C TYR A 92 12.81 21.80 5.31
N GLU A 93 12.33 22.30 4.16
CA GLU A 93 13.19 22.65 3.03
C GLU A 93 14.23 23.69 3.44
N ARG A 94 13.82 24.79 4.10
CA ARG A 94 14.77 25.82 4.59
C ARG A 94 15.81 25.26 5.55
N ARG A 95 15.42 24.36 6.46
CA ARG A 95 16.38 23.72 7.37
C ARG A 95 17.36 22.86 6.59
N MET A 96 16.89 22.09 5.60
CA MET A 96 17.76 21.26 4.77
C MET A 96 18.70 22.11 3.91
N GLU A 97 18.21 23.19 3.31
CA GLU A 97 19.03 24.13 2.55
C GLU A 97 20.21 24.66 3.39
N HIS A 98 19.94 25.07 4.62
CA HIS A 98 20.96 25.53 5.56
C HIS A 98 21.93 24.41 5.96
N GLN A 99 21.41 23.25 6.38
CA GLN A 99 22.24 22.11 6.85
C GLN A 99 23.10 21.50 5.75
N LEU A 100 22.63 21.52 4.52
CA LEU A 100 23.30 20.94 3.37
C LEU A 100 24.06 22.00 2.55
N GLN A 101 24.10 23.26 3.03
CA GLN A 101 24.81 24.37 2.37
C GLN A 101 24.39 24.56 0.90
N GLY A 102 23.07 24.47 0.65
CA GLY A 102 22.48 24.62 -0.68
C GLY A 102 22.54 23.37 -1.56
N ARG A 103 23.17 22.26 -1.11
CA ARG A 103 23.18 21.02 -1.88
C ARG A 103 21.78 20.43 -1.99
N ARG A 104 21.49 19.83 -3.13
CA ARG A 104 20.19 19.19 -3.40
C ARG A 104 20.07 17.87 -2.66
N PHE A 105 18.84 17.54 -2.28
CA PHE A 105 18.57 16.34 -1.51
C PHE A 105 17.29 15.62 -1.98
N GLY A 106 17.15 14.38 -1.59
CA GLY A 106 15.95 13.59 -1.73
C GLY A 106 15.69 12.73 -0.51
N LEU A 107 14.42 12.65 -0.14
CA LEU A 107 13.89 11.75 0.88
C LEU A 107 12.92 10.80 0.20
N VAL A 108 13.14 9.50 0.40
CA VAL A 108 12.23 8.45 -0.09
C VAL A 108 11.74 7.63 1.10
N LEU A 109 10.43 7.53 1.26
CA LEU A 109 9.78 6.63 2.21
C LEU A 109 9.03 5.55 1.42
N SER A 110 9.52 4.32 1.44
CA SER A 110 8.84 3.18 0.83
C SER A 110 7.76 2.62 1.77
N ASN A 111 6.83 1.85 1.23
CA ASN A 111 5.72 1.25 1.97
C ASN A 111 4.91 2.26 2.80
N THR A 112 4.71 3.45 2.27
CA THR A 112 4.04 4.57 2.96
C THR A 112 2.64 4.17 3.45
N GLN A 113 1.96 3.29 2.73
CA GLN A 113 0.65 2.74 3.11
C GLN A 113 0.67 1.99 4.46
N SER A 114 1.83 1.48 4.89
CA SER A 114 1.96 0.74 6.15
C SER A 114 2.21 1.66 7.36
N HIS A 115 2.54 2.92 7.13
CA HIS A 115 2.95 3.84 8.19
C HIS A 115 1.92 4.91 8.52
N HIS A 116 1.03 5.24 7.57
CA HIS A 116 0.07 6.32 7.77
C HIS A 116 -1.35 5.95 7.31
N TRP A 117 -2.32 6.06 8.23
CA TRP A 117 -3.70 5.63 7.97
C TRP A 117 -4.39 6.37 6.83
N SER A 118 -4.24 7.68 6.76
CA SER A 118 -4.86 8.49 5.71
C SER A 118 -4.33 8.08 4.34
N HIS A 119 -3.01 7.91 4.22
CA HIS A 119 -2.37 7.44 2.99
C HIS A 119 -2.83 6.04 2.59
N TRP A 120 -2.87 5.10 3.55
CA TRP A 120 -3.43 3.76 3.32
C TRP A 120 -4.85 3.81 2.78
N LEU A 121 -5.72 4.63 3.40
CA LEU A 121 -7.11 4.76 2.99
C LEU A 121 -7.26 5.29 1.57
N GLN A 122 -6.42 6.22 1.18
CA GLN A 122 -6.42 6.82 -0.16
C GLN A 122 -5.94 5.84 -1.21
N MET A 123 -4.83 5.15 -0.97
CA MET A 123 -4.31 4.10 -1.87
C MET A 123 -5.33 2.99 -2.05
N ARG A 124 -5.92 2.52 -0.96
CA ARG A 124 -6.99 1.51 -0.98
C ARG A 124 -8.22 1.98 -1.77
N THR A 125 -8.62 3.23 -1.59
CA THR A 125 -9.77 3.81 -2.31
C THR A 125 -9.48 3.91 -3.81
N PHE A 126 -8.28 4.33 -4.18
CA PHE A 126 -7.84 4.35 -5.58
C PHE A 126 -7.84 2.94 -6.19
N LEU A 127 -7.22 1.98 -5.50
CA LEU A 127 -7.14 0.59 -5.94
C LEU A 127 -8.51 -0.08 -6.04
N SER A 128 -9.50 0.29 -5.25
CA SER A 128 -10.83 -0.33 -5.34
C SER A 128 -11.47 -0.14 -6.70
N GLY A 129 -11.29 1.02 -7.32
CA GLY A 129 -11.73 1.27 -8.70
C GLY A 129 -10.91 0.51 -9.74
N PHE A 130 -9.60 0.45 -9.55
CA PHE A 130 -8.69 -0.34 -10.37
C PHE A 130 -9.07 -1.83 -10.33
N HIS A 131 -9.25 -2.41 -9.16
CA HIS A 131 -9.64 -3.81 -8.98
C HIS A 131 -10.98 -4.14 -9.66
N GLY A 132 -11.92 -3.20 -9.64
CA GLY A 132 -13.22 -3.36 -10.29
C GLY A 132 -13.14 -3.45 -11.82
N ALA A 133 -12.08 -2.96 -12.44
CA ALA A 133 -11.90 -2.94 -13.89
C ALA A 133 -10.87 -3.98 -14.39
N LEU A 134 -9.81 -4.21 -13.61
CA LEU A 134 -8.64 -4.99 -14.05
C LEU A 134 -8.38 -6.24 -13.18
N GLY A 135 -9.17 -6.42 -12.11
CA GLY A 135 -8.94 -7.51 -11.16
C GLY A 135 -7.92 -7.16 -10.07
N VAL A 136 -7.75 -8.07 -9.12
CA VAL A 136 -6.80 -7.92 -8.01
C VAL A 136 -5.44 -8.48 -8.43
N PRO A 137 -4.38 -7.65 -8.46
CA PRO A 137 -3.04 -8.14 -8.71
C PRO A 137 -2.57 -8.98 -7.51
N LEU A 138 -2.18 -10.23 -7.75
CA LEU A 138 -1.80 -11.14 -6.67
C LEU A 138 -0.50 -10.75 -5.97
N GLY A 139 0.41 -10.07 -6.66
CA GLY A 139 1.61 -9.49 -6.08
C GLY A 139 1.35 -8.23 -5.25
N GLY A 140 0.09 -7.78 -5.21
CA GLY A 140 -0.29 -6.61 -4.44
C GLY A 140 0.12 -5.29 -5.06
N ALA A 141 0.04 -4.26 -4.24
CA ALA A 141 0.49 -2.92 -4.58
C ALA A 141 1.21 -2.29 -3.39
N ASP A 142 2.24 -1.51 -3.67
CA ASP A 142 2.98 -0.76 -2.68
C ASP A 142 3.02 0.72 -3.05
N SER A 143 3.26 1.58 -2.07
CA SER A 143 3.40 3.00 -2.31
C SER A 143 4.71 3.52 -1.76
N ALA A 144 5.28 4.51 -2.46
CA ALA A 144 6.43 5.26 -1.98
C ALA A 144 6.16 6.76 -2.06
N LEU A 145 6.73 7.49 -1.13
CA LEU A 145 6.72 8.94 -1.10
C LEU A 145 8.10 9.47 -1.48
N PHE A 146 8.11 10.45 -2.35
CA PHE A 146 9.32 11.15 -2.80
C PHE A 146 9.19 12.62 -2.45
N LEU A 147 10.14 13.13 -1.69
CA LEU A 147 10.23 14.54 -1.34
C LEU A 147 11.66 15.04 -1.60
N GLY A 148 11.82 16.16 -2.27
CA GLY A 148 13.14 16.74 -2.48
C GLY A 148 13.22 17.68 -3.68
N ASN A 149 14.38 18.32 -3.81
CA ASN A 149 14.75 19.22 -4.90
C ASN A 149 15.85 18.63 -5.81
N TYR A 150 16.04 17.30 -5.73
CA TYR A 150 17.06 16.54 -6.49
C TYR A 150 16.89 16.67 -8.02
N ARG A 151 17.99 16.55 -8.76
CA ARG A 151 17.98 16.46 -10.22
C ARG A 151 17.54 15.07 -10.68
N HIS A 152 18.18 14.04 -10.13
CA HIS A 152 17.93 12.65 -10.44
C HIS A 152 17.76 11.84 -9.16
N THR A 153 16.96 10.79 -9.23
CA THR A 153 16.97 9.79 -8.16
C THR A 153 18.26 8.99 -8.23
N PRO A 154 18.74 8.42 -7.11
CA PRO A 154 19.95 7.59 -7.10
C PRO A 154 19.84 6.33 -7.96
N PHE A 155 18.63 6.01 -8.42
CA PHE A 155 18.37 4.83 -9.25
C PHE A 155 18.78 5.01 -10.72
N GLY A 156 19.09 6.22 -11.19
CA GLY A 156 19.43 6.47 -12.59
C GLY A 156 18.31 6.06 -13.55
N ILE A 157 18.70 5.56 -14.74
CA ILE A 157 17.76 4.93 -15.67
C ILE A 157 17.52 3.51 -15.17
N HIS A 158 16.28 3.22 -14.81
CA HIS A 158 15.93 1.91 -14.27
C HIS A 158 14.53 1.46 -14.76
N LYS A 159 14.24 0.21 -14.52
CA LYS A 159 12.97 -0.43 -14.82
C LYS A 159 12.46 -1.14 -13.58
N ASP A 160 11.24 -0.84 -13.19
CA ASP A 160 10.51 -1.61 -12.19
C ASP A 160 9.72 -2.74 -12.87
N ASP A 161 9.47 -3.80 -12.12
CA ASP A 161 8.53 -4.84 -12.55
C ASP A 161 7.09 -4.52 -12.14
N LEU A 162 6.82 -3.25 -11.96
CA LEU A 162 5.57 -2.68 -11.48
C LEU A 162 4.93 -1.81 -12.56
N HIS A 163 3.61 -1.85 -12.65
CA HIS A 163 2.86 -0.77 -13.28
C HIS A 163 2.73 0.36 -12.27
N VAL A 164 3.14 1.56 -12.62
CA VAL A 164 3.26 2.66 -11.67
C VAL A 164 2.24 3.75 -11.96
N PHE A 165 1.52 4.18 -10.93
CA PHE A 165 0.78 5.42 -10.87
C PHE A 165 1.58 6.40 -10.01
N TYR A 166 1.92 7.55 -10.57
CA TYR A 166 2.78 8.55 -9.94
C TYR A 166 2.04 9.87 -9.80
N PHE A 167 1.73 10.26 -8.59
CA PHE A 167 0.90 11.41 -8.23
C PHE A 167 1.78 12.58 -7.82
N VAL A 168 1.68 13.72 -8.52
CA VAL A 168 2.39 14.94 -8.15
C VAL A 168 1.54 15.76 -7.18
N ILE A 169 2.01 15.86 -5.93
CA ILE A 169 1.28 16.51 -4.84
C ILE A 169 1.68 17.97 -4.73
N GLN A 170 2.98 18.26 -4.90
CA GLN A 170 3.52 19.62 -4.89
C GLN A 170 4.62 19.75 -5.94
N GLY A 171 4.72 20.94 -6.56
CA GLY A 171 5.72 21.24 -7.58
C GLY A 171 5.40 20.63 -8.94
N ARG A 172 6.42 20.36 -9.71
CA ARG A 172 6.35 19.77 -11.05
C ARG A 172 7.37 18.65 -11.17
N ARG A 173 7.02 17.59 -11.87
CA ARG A 173 7.93 16.47 -12.11
C ARG A 173 7.95 16.14 -13.60
N ARG A 174 9.16 16.09 -14.15
CA ARG A 174 9.43 15.59 -15.49
C ARG A 174 10.08 14.23 -15.40
N MET A 175 9.67 13.32 -16.28
CA MET A 175 10.19 11.95 -16.37
C MET A 175 10.55 11.64 -17.80
N SER A 176 11.61 10.88 -18.00
CA SER A 176 11.98 10.29 -19.30
C SER A 176 11.67 8.80 -19.28
N PHE A 177 11.23 8.29 -20.45
CA PHE A 177 10.79 6.91 -20.62
C PHE A 177 11.36 6.32 -21.90
N TRP A 178 11.68 5.02 -21.85
CA TRP A 178 12.12 4.22 -23.00
C TRP A 178 11.37 2.88 -22.99
N PRO A 179 10.85 2.42 -24.15
CA PRO A 179 10.32 1.06 -24.25
C PRO A 179 11.40 0.02 -23.90
N LEU A 180 10.97 -1.13 -23.39
CA LEU A 180 11.87 -2.18 -22.91
C LEU A 180 12.96 -2.53 -23.93
N GLU A 181 12.59 -2.73 -25.18
CA GLU A 181 13.46 -3.16 -26.27
C GLU A 181 14.57 -2.16 -26.61
N LYS A 182 14.40 -0.89 -26.25
CA LYS A 182 15.39 0.14 -26.55
C LYS A 182 16.68 0.01 -25.74
N LEU A 183 16.57 -0.46 -24.51
CA LEU A 183 17.72 -0.53 -23.59
C LEU A 183 18.03 -1.94 -23.11
N ALA A 184 17.11 -2.90 -23.22
CA ALA A 184 17.28 -4.26 -22.68
C ALA A 184 18.46 -5.05 -23.26
N SER A 185 18.88 -4.76 -24.49
CA SER A 185 20.00 -5.44 -25.15
C SER A 185 21.35 -4.77 -24.89
N ARG A 186 21.40 -3.71 -24.13
CA ARG A 186 22.67 -3.01 -23.82
C ARG A 186 23.52 -3.85 -22.87
N PRO A 187 24.85 -3.94 -23.10
CA PRO A 187 25.73 -4.67 -22.20
C PRO A 187 25.86 -4.00 -20.81
N GLU A 188 25.51 -2.72 -20.68
CA GLU A 188 25.55 -1.95 -19.44
C GLU A 188 24.30 -2.13 -18.57
N VAL A 189 23.34 -2.99 -18.99
CA VAL A 189 22.20 -3.35 -18.16
C VAL A 189 22.68 -4.28 -17.05
N ALA A 190 22.56 -3.84 -15.82
CA ALA A 190 22.97 -4.58 -14.64
C ALA A 190 21.79 -4.77 -13.67
N PRO A 191 21.86 -5.80 -12.79
CA PRO A 191 20.98 -5.86 -11.63
C PRO A 191 21.14 -4.58 -10.80
N HIS A 192 20.04 -4.09 -10.25
CA HIS A 192 20.07 -2.90 -9.40
C HIS A 192 20.96 -3.16 -8.18
N ALA A 193 21.79 -2.17 -7.81
CA ALA A 193 22.70 -2.25 -6.67
C ALA A 193 21.97 -2.34 -5.30
N ASP A 194 20.67 -2.18 -5.26
CA ASP A 194 19.86 -2.31 -4.05
C ASP A 194 19.76 -3.80 -3.68
N GLU A 195 20.38 -4.19 -2.57
CA GLU A 195 20.51 -5.59 -2.12
C GLU A 195 19.18 -6.35 -1.97
N GLY A 196 18.06 -5.65 -1.79
CA GLY A 196 16.71 -6.23 -1.73
C GLY A 196 16.14 -6.66 -3.08
N LEU A 197 16.81 -6.34 -4.21
CA LEU A 197 16.28 -6.53 -5.56
C LEU A 197 17.19 -7.42 -6.44
N LYS A 198 17.95 -8.33 -5.85
CA LYS A 198 19.01 -9.15 -6.50
C LYS A 198 18.61 -9.90 -7.76
N ASP A 199 17.31 -10.17 -7.98
CA ASP A 199 16.83 -10.97 -9.10
C ASP A 199 16.30 -10.12 -10.29
N ARG A 200 16.58 -8.82 -10.32
CA ARG A 200 15.92 -7.91 -11.26
C ARG A 200 16.94 -7.10 -12.05
N PRO A 201 17.01 -7.22 -13.40
CA PRO A 201 17.83 -6.36 -14.24
C PRO A 201 17.17 -4.98 -14.30
N HIS A 202 17.73 -3.95 -13.65
CA HIS A 202 16.92 -2.75 -13.46
C HIS A 202 17.66 -1.43 -13.55
N GLY A 203 18.95 -1.45 -13.81
CA GLY A 203 19.74 -0.25 -14.02
C GLY A 203 20.49 -0.25 -15.35
N VAL A 204 20.56 0.91 -15.98
CA VAL A 204 21.41 1.14 -17.15
C VAL A 204 22.49 2.12 -16.76
N THR A 205 23.75 1.70 -16.81
CA THR A 205 24.90 2.59 -16.65
C THR A 205 25.20 3.23 -17.99
N LEU A 206 25.36 4.54 -17.99
CA LEU A 206 25.80 5.31 -19.18
C LEU A 206 27.31 5.34 -19.21
N ARG A 207 27.91 5.06 -20.36
CA ARG A 207 29.38 4.94 -20.54
C ARG A 207 30.11 6.27 -20.44
N ASP A 208 29.55 7.27 -21.11
CA ASP A 208 30.10 8.61 -21.23
C ASP A 208 29.04 9.64 -21.63
N ALA A 209 29.41 10.88 -21.79
CA ALA A 209 28.51 11.97 -22.16
C ALA A 209 27.90 11.81 -23.57
N GLU A 210 28.59 11.17 -24.50
CA GLU A 210 28.06 10.91 -25.84
C GLU A 210 26.98 9.84 -25.80
N ASP A 211 27.23 8.74 -25.09
CA ASP A 211 26.25 7.68 -24.85
C ASP A 211 25.02 8.23 -24.12
N ALA A 212 25.23 9.09 -23.11
CA ALA A 212 24.13 9.76 -22.42
C ALA A 212 23.27 10.60 -23.38
N ARG A 213 23.87 11.37 -24.28
CA ARG A 213 23.15 12.16 -25.29
C ARG A 213 22.35 11.26 -26.23
N GLN A 214 22.95 10.17 -26.71
CA GLN A 214 22.29 9.23 -27.64
C GLN A 214 21.11 8.50 -26.97
N VAL A 215 21.25 8.07 -25.71
CA VAL A 215 20.17 7.46 -24.94
C VAL A 215 19.06 8.48 -24.69
N MET A 216 19.40 9.70 -24.28
CA MET A 216 18.42 10.75 -24.02
C MET A 216 17.67 11.22 -25.26
N ALA A 217 18.30 11.21 -26.44
CA ALA A 217 17.65 11.54 -27.71
C ALA A 217 16.54 10.57 -28.10
N GLN A 218 16.52 9.36 -27.53
CA GLN A 218 15.50 8.34 -27.75
C GLN A 218 14.39 8.36 -26.68
N ALA A 219 14.50 9.23 -25.68
CA ALA A 219 13.56 9.31 -24.59
C ALA A 219 12.24 9.98 -25.00
N ARG A 220 11.13 9.44 -24.51
CA ARG A 220 9.86 10.17 -24.44
C ARG A 220 9.79 10.90 -23.11
N PHE A 221 9.54 12.19 -23.15
CA PHE A 221 9.40 13.01 -21.96
C PHE A 221 7.94 13.25 -21.62
N LEU A 222 7.60 13.08 -20.36
CA LEU A 222 6.32 13.48 -19.79
C LEU A 222 6.54 14.43 -18.62
N GLU A 223 5.64 15.40 -18.47
CA GLU A 223 5.68 16.34 -17.35
C GLU A 223 4.31 16.41 -16.69
N ALA A 224 4.27 16.43 -15.36
CA ALA A 224 3.08 16.55 -14.55
C ALA A 224 3.30 17.61 -13.46
N GLY A 225 2.26 18.39 -13.19
CA GLY A 225 2.21 19.37 -12.11
C GLY A 225 1.39 18.87 -10.92
N ALA A 226 1.33 19.71 -9.88
CA ALA A 226 0.47 19.44 -8.73
C ALA A 226 -0.99 19.24 -9.17
N GLY A 227 -1.61 18.14 -8.76
CA GLY A 227 -2.96 17.77 -9.17
C GLY A 227 -3.04 16.84 -10.38
N ASP A 228 -1.91 16.49 -10.98
CA ASP A 228 -1.82 15.53 -12.06
C ASP A 228 -1.31 14.17 -11.57
N PHE A 229 -1.56 13.11 -12.34
CA PHE A 229 -0.79 11.89 -12.17
C PHE A 229 -0.28 11.35 -13.52
N MET A 230 0.82 10.63 -13.46
CA MET A 230 1.38 9.85 -14.56
C MET A 230 1.11 8.37 -14.32
N TYR A 231 1.00 7.65 -15.43
CA TYR A 231 0.99 6.18 -15.43
C TYR A 231 2.06 5.68 -16.39
N TRP A 232 2.75 4.60 -16.04
CA TRP A 232 3.57 3.83 -16.96
C TRP A 232 3.51 2.34 -16.65
N PRO A 233 3.56 1.49 -17.70
CA PRO A 233 3.59 0.05 -17.53
C PRO A 233 4.98 -0.47 -17.14
N ALA A 234 5.03 -1.69 -16.59
CA ALA A 234 6.26 -2.38 -16.20
C ALA A 234 7.24 -2.63 -17.36
N SER A 235 6.81 -2.44 -18.59
CA SER A 235 7.60 -2.61 -19.82
C SER A 235 8.41 -1.35 -20.21
N TYR A 236 8.49 -0.34 -19.34
CA TYR A 236 9.22 0.89 -19.63
C TYR A 236 10.35 1.14 -18.65
N TRP A 237 11.52 1.46 -19.22
CA TRP A 237 12.60 2.12 -18.48
C TRP A 237 12.19 3.56 -18.20
N HIS A 238 12.62 4.07 -17.05
CA HIS A 238 12.31 5.45 -16.69
C HIS A 238 13.40 6.09 -15.85
N ARG A 239 13.43 7.42 -15.86
CA ARG A 239 14.30 8.25 -15.02
C ARG A 239 13.57 9.54 -14.64
N SER A 240 13.73 9.97 -13.40
CA SER A 240 13.33 11.31 -12.98
C SER A 240 14.27 12.35 -13.55
N GLU A 241 13.72 13.39 -14.16
CA GLU A 241 14.48 14.53 -14.70
C GLU A 241 14.55 15.67 -13.69
N PRO A 242 15.52 16.59 -13.83
CA PRO A 242 15.63 17.75 -12.96
C PRO A 242 14.36 18.55 -12.88
N SER A 243 13.97 18.97 -11.68
CA SER A 243 12.87 19.88 -11.43
C SER A 243 13.34 21.17 -10.79
N LYS A 244 12.54 22.24 -10.94
CA LYS A 244 12.78 23.50 -10.22
C LYS A 244 12.09 23.43 -8.85
N GLY A 245 12.85 23.68 -7.78
CA GLY A 245 12.35 23.71 -6.41
C GLY A 245 11.97 22.35 -5.84
N LEU A 246 11.43 22.37 -4.66
CA LEU A 246 10.99 21.18 -3.93
C LEU A 246 9.76 20.55 -4.60
N THR A 247 9.80 19.25 -4.70
CA THR A 247 8.67 18.46 -5.18
C THR A 247 8.25 17.41 -4.17
N ILE A 248 6.95 17.17 -4.08
CA ILE A 248 6.38 16.03 -3.35
C ILE A 248 5.58 15.21 -4.34
N ALA A 249 5.86 13.91 -4.36
CA ALA A 249 5.10 12.97 -5.16
C ALA A 249 4.93 11.65 -4.43
N ALA A 250 3.83 10.96 -4.72
CA ALA A 250 3.60 9.59 -4.25
C ALA A 250 3.52 8.65 -5.45
N SER A 251 4.15 7.49 -5.36
CA SER A 251 3.94 6.41 -6.32
C SER A 251 3.06 5.32 -5.73
N LEU A 252 2.34 4.64 -6.59
CA LEU A 252 1.63 3.41 -6.31
C LEU A 252 2.04 2.40 -7.37
N GLY A 253 2.86 1.45 -6.98
CA GLY A 253 3.29 0.34 -7.80
C GLY A 253 2.30 -0.80 -7.72
N VAL A 254 1.90 -1.39 -8.84
CA VAL A 254 1.00 -2.55 -8.91
C VAL A 254 1.76 -3.74 -9.44
N ASN A 255 1.85 -4.80 -8.64
CA ASN A 255 2.67 -5.98 -8.90
C ASN A 255 1.81 -7.16 -9.35
N PHE A 256 2.13 -7.71 -10.53
CA PHE A 256 1.47 -8.91 -11.06
C PHE A 256 2.30 -10.20 -10.88
N ARG A 257 3.39 -10.14 -10.13
CA ARG A 257 4.24 -11.31 -9.82
C ARG A 257 3.64 -12.15 -8.71
N ALA A 258 4.41 -13.15 -8.28
CA ALA A 258 3.97 -14.14 -7.30
C ALA A 258 3.29 -13.54 -6.07
N PRO A 259 2.23 -14.17 -5.60
CA PRO A 259 1.40 -13.60 -4.55
C PRO A 259 2.13 -13.57 -3.21
N MET A 260 2.30 -12.39 -2.63
CA MET A 260 2.94 -12.16 -1.33
C MET A 260 2.23 -12.85 -0.16
N PHE A 261 0.90 -13.05 -0.24
CA PHE A 261 0.16 -13.78 0.79
C PHE A 261 0.49 -15.29 0.84
N LEU A 262 1.27 -15.78 -0.14
CA LEU A 262 1.72 -17.17 -0.23
C LEU A 262 3.07 -17.42 0.46
N ASP A 263 3.74 -16.43 0.99
CA ASP A 263 5.03 -16.58 1.69
C ASP A 263 5.01 -17.55 2.87
N ARG A 264 3.80 -17.92 3.30
CA ARG A 264 3.57 -18.98 4.30
C ARG A 264 3.24 -20.35 3.72
N ALA A 265 3.19 -20.47 2.38
CA ALA A 265 2.98 -21.75 1.71
C ALA A 265 4.31 -22.41 1.39
N PRO A 266 4.39 -23.77 1.39
CA PRO A 266 5.58 -24.48 0.98
C PRO A 266 5.94 -24.08 -0.45
N GLU A 267 7.26 -23.97 -0.72
CA GLU A 267 7.86 -23.65 -2.00
C GLU A 267 7.27 -24.52 -3.14
N GLN A 268 6.31 -23.97 -3.84
CA GLN A 268 5.75 -24.56 -5.04
C GLN A 268 5.85 -23.54 -6.18
N PRO A 269 6.24 -23.94 -7.38
CA PRO A 269 6.19 -23.04 -8.53
C PRO A 269 4.73 -22.69 -8.82
N TRP A 270 4.33 -21.48 -8.48
CA TRP A 270 2.98 -20.99 -8.76
C TRP A 270 2.82 -20.72 -10.27
N PRO A 271 1.70 -21.14 -10.88
CA PRO A 271 1.50 -20.93 -12.30
C PRO A 271 1.53 -19.45 -12.67
N GLY A 272 2.23 -19.09 -13.74
CA GLY A 272 2.24 -17.72 -14.29
C GLY A 272 0.85 -17.19 -14.68
N SER A 273 -0.17 -18.04 -14.71
CA SER A 273 -1.59 -17.69 -14.91
C SER A 273 -2.23 -16.99 -13.71
N LEU A 274 -1.53 -16.86 -12.57
CA LEU A 274 -2.02 -16.13 -11.38
C LEU A 274 -1.86 -14.60 -11.47
N ARG A 275 -1.57 -14.05 -12.65
CA ARG A 275 -1.34 -12.61 -12.82
C ARG A 275 -2.54 -11.73 -12.47
N HIS A 276 -3.75 -12.26 -12.58
CA HIS A 276 -4.99 -11.53 -12.28
C HIS A 276 -5.95 -12.44 -11.51
N ALA A 277 -6.19 -12.14 -10.25
CA ALA A 277 -7.28 -12.76 -9.51
C ALA A 277 -8.57 -11.97 -9.76
N GLU A 278 -9.64 -12.68 -10.06
CA GLU A 278 -10.96 -12.03 -10.05
C GLU A 278 -11.30 -11.57 -8.63
N LEU A 279 -11.88 -10.37 -8.52
CA LEU A 279 -12.42 -9.91 -7.24
C LEU A 279 -13.48 -10.90 -6.75
N PRO A 280 -13.45 -11.29 -5.46
CA PRO A 280 -14.48 -12.11 -4.91
C PRO A 280 -15.84 -11.42 -5.10
N ARG A 281 -16.76 -12.04 -5.83
CA ARG A 281 -18.14 -11.59 -5.91
C ARG A 281 -18.79 -11.77 -4.54
N ARG A 282 -19.92 -11.10 -4.28
CA ARG A 282 -20.64 -11.13 -2.99
C ARG A 282 -20.58 -12.50 -2.31
N GLY A 283 -19.97 -12.58 -1.14
CA GLY A 283 -19.79 -13.81 -0.37
C GLY A 283 -18.58 -14.67 -0.73
N GLY A 284 -17.78 -14.29 -1.72
CA GLY A 284 -16.64 -15.09 -2.19
C GLY A 284 -15.29 -14.60 -1.71
N TRP A 285 -14.98 -14.76 -0.43
CA TRP A 285 -13.63 -14.56 0.12
C TRP A 285 -12.79 -15.85 0.05
N ALA A 286 -13.20 -16.76 -0.83
CA ALA A 286 -12.51 -18.00 -1.09
C ALA A 286 -11.15 -17.75 -1.76
N LEU A 287 -10.19 -18.63 -1.50
CA LEU A 287 -8.91 -18.63 -2.20
C LEU A 287 -9.14 -18.66 -3.72
N PRO A 288 -8.31 -17.95 -4.50
CA PRO A 288 -8.35 -18.02 -5.96
C PRO A 288 -8.34 -19.45 -6.46
N ALA A 289 -9.13 -19.74 -7.48
CA ALA A 289 -9.29 -21.10 -8.01
C ALA A 289 -7.95 -21.80 -8.34
N PRO A 290 -6.95 -21.16 -8.95
CA PRO A 290 -5.64 -21.77 -9.20
C PRO A 290 -4.90 -22.16 -7.92
N VAL A 291 -4.98 -21.33 -6.85
CA VAL A 291 -4.38 -21.63 -5.54
C VAL A 291 -5.06 -22.84 -4.91
N SER A 292 -6.40 -22.86 -4.94
CA SER A 292 -7.20 -23.99 -4.43
C SER A 292 -6.91 -25.29 -5.20
N ALA A 293 -6.72 -25.20 -6.51
CA ALA A 293 -6.38 -26.36 -7.36
C ALA A 293 -4.97 -26.88 -7.06
N ALA A 294 -3.99 -26.00 -6.85
CA ALA A 294 -2.62 -26.38 -6.47
C ALA A 294 -2.60 -27.12 -5.12
N LEU A 295 -3.37 -26.63 -4.13
CA LEU A 295 -3.52 -27.30 -2.84
C LEU A 295 -4.20 -28.67 -2.98
N GLY A 296 -5.20 -28.81 -3.84
CA GLY A 296 -5.91 -30.07 -4.07
C GLY A 296 -5.03 -31.20 -4.60
N LYS A 297 -3.93 -30.88 -5.27
CA LYS A 297 -2.95 -31.85 -5.77
C LYS A 297 -2.02 -32.40 -4.68
N GLN A 298 -1.93 -31.77 -3.51
CA GLN A 298 -1.04 -32.17 -2.41
C GLN A 298 -1.62 -33.29 -1.51
N GLY A 299 -2.82 -33.79 -1.78
CA GLY A 299 -3.43 -34.88 -1.04
C GLY A 299 -4.47 -34.44 0.01
N ARG A 300 -4.82 -35.35 0.95
CA ARG A 300 -5.80 -35.11 2.01
C ARG A 300 -5.17 -35.39 3.39
N GLY A 301 -5.30 -34.45 4.34
CA GLY A 301 -4.79 -34.63 5.70
C GLY A 301 -4.98 -33.41 6.60
N LYS A 302 -4.68 -33.59 7.92
CA LYS A 302 -4.77 -32.47 8.88
C LYS A 302 -3.81 -31.31 8.52
N GLY A 303 -2.60 -31.62 8.07
CA GLY A 303 -1.63 -30.62 7.64
C GLY A 303 -2.16 -29.75 6.49
N LEU A 304 -2.80 -30.36 5.48
CA LEU A 304 -3.37 -29.63 4.36
C LEU A 304 -4.52 -28.70 4.79
N ARG A 305 -5.33 -29.09 5.77
CA ARG A 305 -6.40 -28.24 6.31
C ARG A 305 -5.82 -27.01 6.98
N ALA A 306 -4.82 -27.19 7.84
CA ALA A 306 -4.13 -26.07 8.50
C ALA A 306 -3.47 -25.11 7.49
N THR A 307 -2.82 -25.66 6.45
CA THR A 307 -2.25 -24.86 5.35
C THR A 307 -3.33 -24.08 4.61
N LYS A 308 -4.46 -24.72 4.28
CA LYS A 308 -5.58 -24.06 3.62
C LYS A 308 -6.15 -22.92 4.47
N ASP A 309 -6.32 -23.14 5.77
CA ASP A 309 -6.81 -22.13 6.70
C ASP A 309 -5.85 -20.95 6.81
N ALA A 310 -4.55 -21.20 6.92
CA ALA A 310 -3.52 -20.15 6.94
C ALA A 310 -3.49 -19.32 5.65
N LEU A 311 -3.60 -19.97 4.49
CA LEU A 311 -3.69 -19.28 3.20
C LEU A 311 -4.99 -18.50 3.06
N THR A 312 -6.11 -19.04 3.55
CA THR A 312 -7.40 -18.33 3.56
C THR A 312 -7.30 -17.08 4.43
N GLU A 313 -6.70 -17.17 5.61
CA GLU A 313 -6.46 -16.01 6.46
C GLU A 313 -5.56 -14.99 5.77
N GLY A 314 -4.44 -15.41 5.21
CA GLY A 314 -3.53 -14.53 4.45
C GLY A 314 -4.24 -13.83 3.30
N TRP A 315 -5.04 -14.57 2.52
CA TRP A 315 -5.82 -14.02 1.40
C TRP A 315 -6.86 -13.00 1.86
N VAL A 316 -7.63 -13.31 2.90
CA VAL A 316 -8.66 -12.42 3.43
C VAL A 316 -8.04 -11.17 4.03
N ARG A 317 -6.93 -11.29 4.74
CA ARG A 317 -6.15 -10.14 5.24
C ARG A 317 -5.66 -9.27 4.08
N PHE A 318 -5.08 -9.87 3.05
CA PHE A 318 -4.61 -9.17 1.85
C PHE A 318 -5.75 -8.39 1.18
N LEU A 319 -6.89 -9.01 0.93
CA LEU A 319 -8.03 -8.33 0.31
C LEU A 319 -8.62 -7.23 1.20
N THR A 320 -8.75 -7.46 2.51
CA THR A 320 -9.26 -6.44 3.43
C THR A 320 -8.26 -5.30 3.64
N ASN A 321 -6.97 -5.56 3.41
CA ASN A 321 -5.92 -4.52 3.30
C ASN A 321 -6.02 -3.71 1.98
N GLY A 322 -6.92 -4.05 1.07
CA GLY A 322 -7.05 -3.41 -0.24
C GLY A 322 -6.06 -3.92 -1.26
N ALA A 323 -5.55 -5.13 -1.09
CA ALA A 323 -4.46 -5.72 -1.86
C ALA A 323 -3.16 -4.88 -1.83
N LEU A 324 -2.97 -4.10 -0.77
CA LEU A 324 -1.72 -3.42 -0.49
C LEU A 324 -0.73 -4.41 0.12
N ASP A 325 0.52 -4.29 -0.32
CA ASP A 325 1.64 -5.04 0.21
C ASP A 325 2.01 -4.56 1.63
N GLY A 326 2.64 -5.44 2.40
CA GLY A 326 3.02 -5.14 3.77
C GLY A 326 1.85 -5.13 4.77
N PRO A 327 2.15 -4.85 6.03
CA PRO A 327 1.13 -4.76 7.08
C PRO A 327 0.26 -3.51 6.90
N PRO A 328 -0.99 -3.52 7.37
CA PRO A 328 -1.77 -2.28 7.49
C PRO A 328 -1.12 -1.34 8.52
N PRO A 329 -1.42 -0.03 8.48
CA PRO A 329 -0.96 0.89 9.51
C PRO A 329 -1.33 0.41 10.91
N GLU A 330 -0.46 0.64 11.88
CA GLU A 330 -0.61 0.14 13.25
C GLU A 330 -2.03 0.30 13.82
N ALA A 331 -2.47 -0.73 14.54
CA ALA A 331 -3.76 -0.72 15.19
C ALA A 331 -3.81 0.41 16.24
N ARG A 332 -4.92 1.13 16.26
CA ARG A 332 -5.07 2.30 17.12
C ARG A 332 -5.14 1.88 18.60
N ALA A 333 -4.34 2.52 19.45
CA ALA A 333 -4.53 2.43 20.89
C ALA A 333 -5.83 3.17 21.26
N LEU A 334 -6.83 2.43 21.76
CA LEU A 334 -8.13 2.96 22.17
C LEU A 334 -8.53 2.35 23.50
N ALA A 335 -9.19 3.16 24.34
CA ALA A 335 -9.89 2.63 25.47
C ALA A 335 -10.99 1.65 25.02
N PRO A 336 -11.24 0.55 25.77
CA PRO A 336 -12.29 -0.40 25.47
C PRO A 336 -13.64 0.29 25.23
N LEU A 337 -14.46 -0.31 24.38
CA LEU A 337 -15.79 0.22 24.11
C LEU A 337 -16.69 0.05 25.36
N ALA A 338 -17.42 1.09 25.72
CA ALA A 338 -18.45 1.02 26.76
C ALA A 338 -19.78 0.48 26.19
N LEU A 339 -20.68 0.00 27.04
CA LEU A 339 -21.98 -0.54 26.59
C LEU A 339 -22.86 0.51 25.91
N GLU A 340 -22.76 1.74 26.39
CA GLU A 340 -23.47 2.93 25.89
C GLU A 340 -22.87 3.52 24.63
N ASP A 341 -21.66 3.11 24.26
CA ASP A 341 -21.05 3.57 23.01
C ASP A 341 -21.85 3.12 21.80
N LYS A 342 -22.07 4.04 20.88
CA LYS A 342 -22.58 3.72 19.53
C LYS A 342 -21.44 3.52 18.57
N VAL A 343 -21.48 2.41 17.86
CA VAL A 343 -20.46 2.08 16.85
C VAL A 343 -21.09 2.01 15.46
N VAL A 344 -20.30 2.38 14.47
CA VAL A 344 -20.68 2.32 13.06
C VAL A 344 -19.49 1.80 12.23
N ALA A 345 -19.77 0.95 11.23
CA ALA A 345 -18.79 0.49 10.27
C ALA A 345 -18.94 1.20 8.92
N SER A 346 -17.89 1.17 8.10
CA SER A 346 -17.95 1.70 6.74
C SER A 346 -18.46 0.65 5.75
N PRO A 347 -19.56 0.88 5.03
CA PRO A 347 -20.02 -0.04 4.00
C PRO A 347 -19.01 -0.29 2.87
N SER A 348 -18.13 0.69 2.62
CA SER A 348 -17.06 0.56 1.59
C SER A 348 -15.87 -0.28 2.05
N ARG A 349 -15.79 -0.60 3.34
CA ARG A 349 -14.72 -1.40 3.96
C ARG A 349 -15.35 -2.45 4.88
N PRO A 350 -15.99 -3.48 4.31
CA PRO A 350 -16.74 -4.44 5.07
C PRO A 350 -15.87 -5.24 6.03
N ILE A 351 -16.43 -5.54 7.18
CA ILE A 351 -15.94 -6.59 8.07
C ILE A 351 -16.32 -7.92 7.41
N VAL A 352 -15.38 -8.86 7.37
CA VAL A 352 -15.54 -10.14 6.66
C VAL A 352 -15.52 -11.29 7.66
N THR A 353 -16.41 -12.24 7.47
CA THR A 353 -16.39 -13.52 8.18
C THR A 353 -16.18 -14.67 7.21
N VAL A 354 -15.25 -15.57 7.52
CA VAL A 354 -14.97 -16.76 6.70
C VAL A 354 -14.91 -18.00 7.61
N PRO A 355 -15.66 -19.05 7.31
CA PRO A 355 -15.53 -20.31 8.02
C PRO A 355 -14.18 -20.97 7.74
N LEU A 356 -13.50 -21.40 8.79
CA LEU A 356 -12.31 -22.21 8.75
C LEU A 356 -12.61 -23.64 9.21
N SER A 357 -11.59 -24.51 9.17
CA SER A 357 -11.71 -25.87 9.66
C SER A 357 -11.92 -25.93 11.17
N GLU A 358 -12.26 -27.10 11.70
CA GLU A 358 -12.38 -27.41 13.15
C GLU A 358 -13.30 -26.45 13.95
N GLY A 359 -14.38 -25.96 13.33
CA GLY A 359 -15.35 -25.08 13.99
C GLY A 359 -14.81 -23.68 14.30
N GLN A 360 -13.82 -23.24 13.53
CA GLN A 360 -13.27 -21.89 13.62
C GLN A 360 -13.97 -20.94 12.63
N VAL A 361 -13.99 -19.67 12.96
CA VAL A 361 -14.43 -18.57 12.09
C VAL A 361 -13.38 -17.47 12.14
N LEU A 362 -12.95 -17.04 10.98
CA LEU A 362 -12.10 -15.88 10.80
C LEU A 362 -12.97 -14.63 10.72
N VAL A 363 -12.65 -13.61 11.49
CA VAL A 363 -13.18 -12.26 11.33
C VAL A 363 -12.03 -11.35 10.91
N ALA A 364 -12.20 -10.62 9.83
CA ALA A 364 -11.13 -9.77 9.31
C ALA A 364 -11.66 -8.41 8.82
N ALA A 365 -10.82 -7.40 8.97
CA ALA A 365 -11.09 -6.04 8.46
C ALA A 365 -9.80 -5.24 8.35
N ASN A 366 -9.68 -4.42 7.31
CA ASN A 366 -8.58 -3.47 7.11
C ASN A 366 -7.17 -4.11 7.23
N GLY A 367 -7.02 -5.37 6.79
CA GLY A 367 -5.76 -6.11 6.84
C GLY A 367 -5.48 -6.83 8.16
N TYR A 368 -6.31 -6.65 9.16
CA TYR A 368 -6.27 -7.36 10.43
C TYR A 368 -7.22 -8.54 10.45
N SER A 369 -6.97 -9.51 11.34
CA SER A 369 -7.82 -10.68 11.50
C SER A 369 -7.79 -11.20 12.93
N ARG A 370 -8.86 -11.93 13.27
CA ARG A 370 -8.97 -12.73 14.49
C ARG A 370 -9.69 -14.04 14.18
N THR A 371 -9.09 -15.14 14.55
CA THR A 371 -9.72 -16.47 14.47
C THR A 371 -10.37 -16.80 15.81
N LEU A 372 -11.64 -17.19 15.75
CA LEU A 372 -12.46 -17.54 16.89
C LEU A 372 -12.92 -18.99 16.78
N ARG A 373 -12.82 -19.75 17.87
CA ARG A 373 -13.47 -21.07 17.97
C ARG A 373 -14.92 -20.84 18.39
N ALA A 374 -15.88 -21.28 17.58
CA ALA A 374 -17.29 -21.02 17.80
C ALA A 374 -18.15 -22.23 17.36
N ALA A 375 -19.02 -22.69 18.24
CA ALA A 375 -20.04 -23.66 17.86
C ALA A 375 -20.96 -23.11 16.75
N PRO A 376 -21.61 -23.95 15.94
CA PRO A 376 -22.39 -23.49 14.78
C PRO A 376 -23.41 -22.39 15.11
N ALA A 377 -24.06 -22.45 16.28
CA ALA A 377 -25.00 -21.43 16.71
C ALA A 377 -24.30 -20.08 16.99
N ALA A 378 -23.14 -20.10 17.67
CA ALA A 378 -22.36 -18.90 17.95
C ALA A 378 -21.77 -18.30 16.68
N ARG A 379 -21.32 -19.14 15.74
CA ARG A 379 -20.84 -18.68 14.42
C ARG A 379 -21.90 -17.89 13.68
N ARG A 380 -23.14 -18.40 13.59
CA ARG A 380 -24.26 -17.65 12.98
C ARG A 380 -24.52 -16.31 13.67
N ARG A 381 -24.29 -16.22 14.99
CA ARG A 381 -24.41 -14.95 15.72
C ARG A 381 -23.28 -13.97 15.40
N ILE A 382 -22.04 -14.44 15.23
CA ILE A 382 -20.91 -13.62 14.77
C ILE A 382 -21.23 -13.07 13.38
N GLU A 383 -21.67 -13.92 12.44
CA GLU A 383 -22.05 -13.52 11.09
C GLU A 383 -23.17 -12.45 11.11
N ALA A 384 -24.25 -12.68 11.86
CA ALA A 384 -25.37 -11.74 12.00
C ALA A 384 -24.95 -10.39 12.64
N MET A 385 -24.07 -10.40 13.63
CA MET A 385 -23.51 -9.18 14.23
C MET A 385 -22.67 -8.40 13.21
N VAL A 386 -21.84 -9.10 12.46
CA VAL A 386 -21.02 -8.48 11.39
C VAL A 386 -21.89 -7.89 10.29
N ASP A 387 -22.95 -8.60 9.86
CA ASP A 387 -23.93 -8.09 8.88
C ASP A 387 -24.63 -6.82 9.39
N THR A 388 -24.97 -6.81 10.68
CA THR A 388 -25.59 -5.64 11.33
C THR A 388 -24.64 -4.44 11.33
N LEU A 389 -23.37 -4.65 11.61
CA LEU A 389 -22.34 -3.59 11.56
C LEU A 389 -22.13 -3.10 10.11
N ASN A 390 -22.01 -4.03 9.16
CA ASN A 390 -21.78 -3.70 7.74
C ASN A 390 -22.97 -2.95 7.09
N ALA A 391 -24.17 -2.96 7.72
CA ALA A 391 -25.27 -2.12 7.28
C ALA A 391 -24.97 -0.60 7.39
N GLY A 392 -23.87 -0.22 8.05
CA GLY A 392 -23.39 1.17 8.14
C GLY A 392 -24.29 2.08 8.95
N ARG A 393 -25.09 1.54 9.87
CA ARG A 393 -25.95 2.30 10.79
C ARG A 393 -25.38 2.24 12.20
N PRO A 394 -25.42 3.34 12.96
CA PRO A 394 -25.00 3.34 14.35
C PRO A 394 -25.76 2.31 15.19
N ARG A 395 -25.04 1.55 16.01
CA ARG A 395 -25.58 0.54 16.93
C ARG A 395 -24.95 0.67 18.30
N ASP A 396 -25.74 0.56 19.35
CA ASP A 396 -25.25 0.52 20.71
C ASP A 396 -24.51 -0.80 20.96
N VAL A 397 -23.36 -0.74 21.59
CA VAL A 397 -22.54 -1.91 21.92
C VAL A 397 -23.31 -2.88 22.81
N GLY A 398 -24.03 -2.37 23.81
CA GLY A 398 -24.90 -3.18 24.69
C GLY A 398 -25.98 -3.93 23.90
N THR A 399 -26.66 -3.24 22.97
CA THR A 399 -27.68 -3.88 22.12
C THR A 399 -27.07 -4.97 21.22
N LEU A 400 -25.88 -4.74 20.65
CA LEU A 400 -25.19 -5.75 19.85
C LEU A 400 -24.85 -6.99 20.69
N GLU A 401 -24.40 -6.79 21.93
CA GLU A 401 -24.09 -7.86 22.87
C GLU A 401 -25.33 -8.66 23.28
N GLU A 402 -26.43 -7.98 23.62
CA GLU A 402 -27.72 -8.61 23.97
C GLU A 402 -28.27 -9.41 22.79
N ASP A 403 -28.28 -8.85 21.60
CA ASP A 403 -28.76 -9.54 20.38
C ASP A 403 -27.90 -10.76 20.06
N PHE A 404 -26.58 -10.66 20.28
CA PHE A 404 -25.65 -11.79 20.10
C PHE A 404 -26.05 -12.97 21.02
N PHE A 405 -26.30 -12.71 22.30
CA PHE A 405 -26.60 -13.75 23.29
C PHE A 405 -28.06 -14.18 23.31
N ARG A 406 -28.96 -13.48 22.62
CA ARG A 406 -30.37 -13.83 22.56
C ARG A 406 -30.54 -15.24 22.01
N ARG A 407 -31.12 -16.12 22.83
CA ARG A 407 -31.38 -17.55 22.51
C ARG A 407 -30.09 -18.35 22.23
N LEU A 408 -28.92 -17.87 22.69
CA LEU A 408 -27.67 -18.63 22.64
C LEU A 408 -27.48 -19.35 23.98
N PRO A 409 -27.10 -20.66 24.00
CA PRO A 409 -26.79 -21.34 25.25
C PRO A 409 -25.68 -20.61 26.02
N PRO A 410 -25.77 -20.49 27.37
CA PRO A 410 -24.85 -19.66 28.17
C PRO A 410 -23.37 -20.00 28.01
N ARG A 411 -23.03 -21.24 27.65
CA ARG A 411 -21.65 -21.72 27.47
C ARG A 411 -21.22 -21.79 25.99
N ALA A 412 -22.08 -21.40 25.03
CA ALA A 412 -21.78 -21.53 23.61
C ALA A 412 -20.71 -20.56 23.11
N PHE A 413 -20.56 -19.42 23.77
CA PHE A 413 -19.51 -18.44 23.50
C PHE A 413 -19.29 -17.52 24.72
N PRO A 414 -18.05 -17.14 25.07
CA PRO A 414 -17.81 -16.29 26.21
C PRO A 414 -18.18 -14.82 25.94
N ARG A 415 -18.85 -14.15 26.90
CA ARG A 415 -19.16 -12.70 26.78
C ARG A 415 -17.92 -11.86 26.54
N ALA A 416 -16.83 -12.14 27.25
CA ALA A 416 -15.54 -11.47 27.05
C ALA A 416 -15.02 -11.61 25.60
N GLY A 417 -15.35 -12.70 24.89
CA GLY A 417 -14.95 -12.91 23.50
C GLY A 417 -15.66 -11.99 22.51
N VAL A 418 -16.96 -11.69 22.74
CA VAL A 418 -17.70 -10.70 21.91
C VAL A 418 -17.15 -9.31 22.13
N ARG A 419 -16.91 -8.96 23.40
CA ARG A 419 -16.36 -7.66 23.77
C ARG A 419 -14.97 -7.45 23.17
N ALA A 420 -14.09 -8.45 23.32
CA ALA A 420 -12.75 -8.41 22.75
C ALA A 420 -12.76 -8.30 21.21
N LEU A 421 -13.74 -8.92 20.52
CA LEU A 421 -13.90 -8.78 19.09
C LEU A 421 -14.33 -7.35 18.69
N LEU A 422 -15.29 -6.75 19.41
CA LEU A 422 -15.71 -5.37 19.14
C LEU A 422 -14.59 -4.37 19.40
N ASP A 423 -13.80 -4.56 20.46
CA ASP A 423 -12.62 -3.76 20.76
C ASP A 423 -11.54 -3.90 19.67
N ASP A 424 -11.31 -5.11 19.16
CA ASP A 424 -10.41 -5.33 18.03
C ASP A 424 -10.90 -4.60 16.80
N LEU A 425 -12.19 -4.72 16.44
CA LEU A 425 -12.76 -4.02 15.29
C LEU A 425 -12.61 -2.49 15.41
N ALA A 426 -12.71 -1.94 16.61
CA ALA A 426 -12.49 -0.52 16.86
C ALA A 426 -11.01 -0.15 16.68
N ARG A 427 -10.08 -0.93 17.25
CA ARG A 427 -8.64 -0.74 17.10
C ARG A 427 -8.21 -0.84 15.62
N TRP A 428 -8.79 -1.75 14.85
CA TRP A 428 -8.54 -1.91 13.41
C TRP A 428 -9.22 -0.84 12.56
N ARG A 429 -9.88 0.15 13.17
CA ARG A 429 -10.65 1.19 12.47
C ARG A 429 -11.72 0.61 11.54
N ALA A 430 -12.21 -0.60 11.82
CA ALA A 430 -13.33 -1.23 11.12
C ALA A 430 -14.67 -0.68 11.59
N VAL A 431 -14.73 -0.36 12.89
CA VAL A 431 -15.80 0.42 13.48
C VAL A 431 -15.24 1.64 14.22
N TRP A 432 -16.04 2.69 14.35
CA TRP A 432 -15.68 3.87 15.15
C TRP A 432 -16.86 4.31 16.01
N ARG A 433 -16.54 4.99 17.12
CA ARG A 433 -17.56 5.59 17.98
C ARG A 433 -18.32 6.66 17.19
N HIS A 434 -19.64 6.52 17.12
CA HIS A 434 -20.50 7.50 16.52
C HIS A 434 -20.81 8.60 17.54
N VAL A 435 -20.27 9.79 17.32
CA VAL A 435 -20.63 10.97 18.09
C VAL A 435 -21.88 11.57 17.44
N SER A 436 -23.03 11.44 18.10
CA SER A 436 -24.21 12.19 17.64
C SER A 436 -23.90 13.68 17.73
N SER A 437 -23.93 14.36 16.59
CA SER A 437 -23.89 15.81 16.59
C SER A 437 -25.13 16.30 17.40
N ARG A 438 -24.92 16.67 18.67
CA ARG A 438 -25.93 17.47 19.35
C ARG A 438 -26.07 18.72 18.50
N LYS A 439 -27.25 18.91 17.91
CA LYS A 439 -27.62 20.19 17.32
C LYS A 439 -27.34 21.28 18.39
N ARG A 440 -26.34 22.12 18.14
CA ARG A 440 -26.19 23.37 18.84
C ARG A 440 -27.24 24.35 18.32
#